data_c7bd0ab44f1ab679a371fb42accc9b2f
#
_entry.id   c7bd0ab44f1ab679a371fb42accc9b2f
#
_cell.length_a   1.000
_cell.length_b   1.000
_cell.length_c   1.000
_cell.angle_alpha   90.00
_cell.angle_beta   90.00
_cell.angle_gamma   90.00
#
_symmetry.space_group_name_H-M   'P 1'
#
loop_
_entity.id
_entity.type
_entity.pdbx_description
1 polymer ?
#
loop_
_entity_poly.entity_id
_entity_poly.type
_entity_poly.pdbx_seq_one_letter_code
_entity_poly.pdbx_strand_id
1 'polypeptide(L)'
;AIAVTAFTSCNDDDGGEPLRTLITTVRTLDGGDYYFQRDNGETLYPGNKSRVPGYKPDPDKTQRVIIWFTLQNGIADYDYNIDLYFVENIYTGTSEIVTDAARLEELGSAKTGFQSNTFNLTKEWLTFYALYPVSDNSKHTFTVIVNEVKDEGEKGDGGAEQSEAAETDYLQLELRHNPGGDTQGY
;
A
#
# COMPACT_ATOMS: atom_id res chain seq x y z
N ALA A 1 14.64 2.77 7.72
CA ALA A 1 14.32 2.32 9.09
C ALA A 1 12.86 2.65 9.35
N ILE A 2 11.98 1.67 9.23
CA ILE A 2 10.55 1.84 9.50
C ILE A 2 10.42 2.04 11.00
N ALA A 3 9.98 3.24 11.41
CA ALA A 3 9.57 3.46 12.78
C ALA A 3 8.32 2.61 13.03
N VAL A 4 8.49 1.51 13.76
CA VAL A 4 7.39 0.83 14.43
C VAL A 4 6.91 1.81 15.49
N THR A 5 5.88 2.58 15.20
CA THR A 5 5.20 3.36 16.24
C THR A 5 4.48 2.37 17.14
N ALA A 6 5.16 1.95 18.19
CA ALA A 6 4.50 1.32 19.32
C ALA A 6 3.65 2.41 19.98
N PHE A 7 2.35 2.37 19.79
CA PHE A 7 1.44 3.10 20.66
C PHE A 7 1.49 2.39 22.02
N THR A 8 2.31 2.90 22.92
CA THR A 8 2.22 2.54 24.32
C THR A 8 0.93 3.13 24.86
N SER A 9 -0.14 2.33 24.83
CA SER A 9 -1.25 2.56 25.73
C SER A 9 -0.69 2.38 27.15
N CYS A 10 -0.68 3.44 27.92
CA CYS A 10 -0.49 3.33 29.36
C CYS A 10 -1.64 2.49 29.90
N ASN A 11 -1.37 1.25 30.19
CA ASN A 11 -2.25 0.44 30.99
C ASN A 11 -1.43 -0.25 32.06
N ASP A 12 -1.98 -0.22 33.27
CA ASP A 12 -1.38 -0.70 34.51
C ASP A 12 -0.86 -2.14 34.39
N ASP A 13 0.29 -2.36 34.91
CA ASP A 13 0.99 -3.44 35.64
C ASP A 13 0.56 -4.93 35.51
N ASP A 14 -0.20 -5.31 34.50
CA ASP A 14 -0.37 -6.72 34.13
C ASP A 14 0.52 -7.02 32.92
N GLY A 15 1.68 -7.62 33.12
CA GLY A 15 2.76 -7.90 32.17
C GLY A 15 2.38 -8.62 30.87
N GLY A 16 1.32 -8.14 30.19
CA GLY A 16 0.87 -8.60 28.87
C GLY A 16 1.73 -8.08 27.74
N GLU A 17 1.93 -8.88 26.71
CA GLU A 17 2.61 -8.46 25.48
C GLU A 17 1.92 -7.23 24.85
N PRO A 18 2.67 -6.19 24.44
CA PRO A 18 2.09 -4.99 23.87
C PRO A 18 1.40 -5.27 22.55
N LEU A 19 0.23 -4.64 22.36
CA LEU A 19 -0.47 -4.66 21.08
C LEU A 19 0.36 -3.91 20.04
N ARG A 20 0.60 -4.55 18.92
CA ARG A 20 1.40 -4.05 17.78
C ARG A 20 0.53 -3.91 16.55
N THR A 21 0.90 -2.96 15.69
CA THR A 21 0.25 -2.72 14.40
C THR A 21 1.30 -2.77 13.30
N LEU A 22 0.96 -3.43 12.19
CA LEU A 22 1.90 -3.59 11.08
C LEU A 22 1.15 -3.68 9.75
N ILE A 23 1.72 -3.06 8.71
CA ILE A 23 1.30 -3.29 7.32
C ILE A 23 2.09 -4.49 6.78
N THR A 24 1.37 -5.45 6.21
CA THR A 24 1.94 -6.70 5.71
C THR A 24 1.26 -7.14 4.42
N THR A 25 1.84 -8.11 3.74
CA THR A 25 1.21 -8.84 2.63
C THR A 25 0.65 -10.17 3.15
N VAL A 26 -0.60 -10.48 2.83
CA VAL A 26 -1.17 -11.80 3.10
C VAL A 26 -0.62 -12.80 2.09
N ARG A 27 -0.23 -13.96 2.59
CA ARG A 27 0.17 -15.12 1.78
C ARG A 27 -0.74 -16.29 2.12
N THR A 28 -1.42 -16.81 1.12
CA THR A 28 -2.31 -17.97 1.26
C THR A 28 -1.52 -19.27 1.16
N LEU A 29 -1.97 -20.25 1.91
CA LEU A 29 -1.44 -21.61 1.90
C LEU A 29 -2.51 -22.57 1.35
N ASP A 30 -2.08 -23.77 1.00
CA ASP A 30 -2.99 -24.84 0.63
C ASP A 30 -4.03 -25.11 1.74
N GLY A 31 -5.27 -25.37 1.33
CA GLY A 31 -6.37 -25.58 2.27
C GLY A 31 -7.00 -24.32 2.85
N GLY A 32 -6.62 -23.14 2.35
CA GLY A 32 -7.24 -21.86 2.75
C GLY A 32 -6.65 -21.25 4.03
N ASP A 33 -5.55 -21.80 4.50
CA ASP A 33 -4.76 -21.20 5.57
C ASP A 33 -3.92 -20.02 5.06
N TYR A 34 -3.35 -19.19 5.96
CA TYR A 34 -2.60 -18.01 5.58
C TYR A 34 -1.60 -17.59 6.65
N TYR A 35 -0.59 -16.82 6.20
CA TYR A 35 0.35 -16.10 7.05
C TYR A 35 0.54 -14.67 6.52
N PHE A 36 1.23 -13.85 7.28
CA PHE A 36 1.58 -12.49 6.87
C PHE A 36 3.07 -12.38 6.61
N GLN A 37 3.43 -11.66 5.56
CA GLN A 37 4.82 -11.40 5.22
C GLN A 37 5.10 -9.90 5.32
N ARG A 38 6.15 -9.55 6.05
CA ARG A 38 6.69 -8.19 6.14
C ARG A 38 7.46 -7.84 4.87
N ASP A 39 7.64 -6.55 4.63
CA ASP A 39 8.39 -6.05 3.47
C ASP A 39 9.88 -6.40 3.50
N ASN A 40 10.42 -6.77 4.65
CA ASN A 40 11.77 -7.29 4.80
C ASN A 40 11.88 -8.82 4.61
N GLY A 41 10.77 -9.49 4.30
CA GLY A 41 10.68 -10.92 4.07
C GLY A 41 10.32 -11.76 5.30
N GLU A 42 10.38 -11.20 6.51
CA GLU A 42 9.99 -11.92 7.73
C GLU A 42 8.51 -12.34 7.70
N THR A 43 8.22 -13.47 8.30
CA THR A 43 6.92 -14.15 8.29
C THR A 43 6.28 -14.17 9.67
N LEU A 44 4.95 -13.91 9.72
CA LEU A 44 4.17 -13.93 10.95
C LEU A 44 3.00 -14.90 10.76
N TYR A 45 2.93 -15.92 11.59
CA TYR A 45 1.85 -16.90 11.55
C TYR A 45 0.81 -16.64 12.66
N PRO A 46 -0.47 -16.47 12.30
CA PRO A 46 -1.54 -16.26 13.29
C PRO A 46 -1.96 -17.59 13.92
N GLY A 47 -1.42 -17.89 15.09
CA GLY A 47 -1.76 -19.09 15.85
C GLY A 47 -3.21 -19.12 16.35
N ASN A 48 -3.83 -17.95 16.50
CA ASN A 48 -5.23 -17.83 16.92
C ASN A 48 -6.05 -17.03 15.90
N LYS A 49 -6.71 -17.71 14.98
CA LYS A 49 -7.59 -17.12 13.95
C LYS A 49 -9.04 -17.00 14.42
N SER A 50 -9.39 -17.58 15.57
CA SER A 50 -10.76 -17.54 16.10
C SER A 50 -11.22 -16.13 16.47
N ARG A 51 -10.31 -15.20 16.70
CA ARG A 51 -10.62 -13.78 16.96
C ARG A 51 -11.00 -13.00 15.71
N VAL A 52 -10.65 -13.51 14.53
CA VAL A 52 -10.93 -12.88 13.22
C VAL A 52 -11.66 -13.86 12.27
N PRO A 53 -12.76 -14.48 12.73
CA PRO A 53 -13.40 -15.60 12.00
C PRO A 53 -13.96 -15.19 10.62
N GLY A 54 -14.23 -13.90 10.43
CA GLY A 54 -14.73 -13.35 9.16
C GLY A 54 -13.64 -13.06 8.14
N TYR A 55 -12.37 -13.07 8.55
CA TYR A 55 -11.29 -12.79 7.63
C TYR A 55 -10.94 -14.03 6.79
N LYS A 56 -11.08 -13.88 5.48
CA LYS A 56 -10.72 -14.89 4.48
C LYS A 56 -9.95 -14.20 3.36
N PRO A 57 -8.66 -14.46 3.22
CA PRO A 57 -7.90 -13.90 2.10
C PRO A 57 -8.35 -14.54 0.78
N ASP A 58 -8.35 -13.74 -0.29
CA ASP A 58 -8.57 -14.23 -1.64
C ASP A 58 -7.26 -14.88 -2.15
N PRO A 59 -7.23 -16.17 -2.45
CA PRO A 59 -6.00 -16.84 -2.88
C PRO A 59 -5.49 -16.35 -4.24
N ASP A 60 -6.37 -15.76 -5.06
CA ASP A 60 -6.07 -15.31 -6.42
C ASP A 60 -5.57 -13.86 -6.44
N LYS A 61 -5.55 -13.20 -5.30
CA LYS A 61 -5.15 -11.78 -5.18
C LYS A 61 -4.05 -11.56 -4.16
N THR A 62 -3.06 -10.80 -4.57
CA THR A 62 -2.12 -10.24 -3.60
C THR A 62 -2.81 -9.10 -2.83
N GLN A 63 -2.90 -9.22 -1.52
CA GLN A 63 -3.59 -8.28 -0.65
C GLN A 63 -2.66 -7.71 0.42
N ARG A 64 -2.63 -6.38 0.51
CA ARG A 64 -1.99 -5.67 1.64
C ARG A 64 -3.02 -5.44 2.73
N VAL A 65 -2.58 -5.63 3.97
CA VAL A 65 -3.42 -5.50 5.16
C VAL A 65 -2.70 -4.74 6.27
N ILE A 66 -3.50 -4.12 7.14
CA ILE A 66 -3.05 -3.72 8.47
C ILE A 66 -3.48 -4.81 9.43
N ILE A 67 -2.57 -5.27 10.29
CA ILE A 67 -2.86 -6.26 11.34
C ILE A 67 -2.59 -5.66 12.71
N TRP A 68 -3.42 -6.05 13.70
CA TRP A 68 -3.22 -5.78 15.13
C TRP A 68 -2.97 -7.10 15.83
N PHE A 69 -1.86 -7.20 16.54
CA PHE A 69 -1.41 -8.47 17.10
C PHE A 69 -0.52 -8.30 18.33
N THR A 70 -0.39 -9.35 19.12
CA THR A 70 0.68 -9.52 20.12
C THR A 70 1.58 -10.68 19.70
N LEU A 71 2.82 -10.68 20.17
CA LEU A 71 3.71 -11.82 19.93
C LEU A 71 3.31 -13.00 20.81
N GLN A 72 3.48 -14.20 20.27
CA GLN A 72 3.34 -15.46 21.01
C GLN A 72 4.65 -16.24 20.98
N ASN A 73 4.88 -17.07 22.00
CA ASN A 73 5.98 -18.01 22.01
C ASN A 73 5.78 -19.13 20.96
N GLY A 74 6.81 -19.43 20.25
CA GLY A 74 6.86 -19.88 18.93
C GLY A 74 6.48 -21.30 18.52
N ILE A 75 6.08 -21.40 17.28
CA ILE A 75 6.07 -22.57 16.39
C ILE A 75 7.22 -22.38 15.40
N ALA A 76 7.97 -23.45 15.09
CA ALA A 76 9.30 -23.36 14.47
C ALA A 76 9.35 -22.99 12.99
N ASP A 77 8.20 -22.89 12.28
CA ASP A 77 8.19 -22.77 10.82
C ASP A 77 8.10 -21.32 10.32
N TYR A 78 7.92 -20.35 11.21
CA TYR A 78 7.79 -18.92 10.90
C TYR A 78 8.68 -18.10 11.83
N ASP A 79 9.08 -16.90 11.36
CA ASP A 79 9.92 -16.01 12.15
C ASP A 79 9.23 -15.55 13.45
N TYR A 80 7.90 -15.35 13.37
CA TYR A 80 7.08 -14.96 14.50
C TYR A 80 5.76 -15.71 14.53
N ASN A 81 5.32 -16.10 15.72
CA ASN A 81 3.94 -16.48 15.99
C ASN A 81 3.22 -15.32 16.63
N ILE A 82 1.97 -15.10 16.25
CA ILE A 82 1.19 -13.96 16.68
C ILE A 82 -0.20 -14.39 17.16
N ASP A 83 -0.71 -13.70 18.19
CA ASP A 83 -2.11 -13.68 18.52
C ASP A 83 -2.76 -12.52 17.78
N LEU A 84 -3.55 -12.83 16.76
CA LEU A 84 -4.13 -11.88 15.83
C LEU A 84 -5.45 -11.34 16.37
N TYR A 85 -5.57 -10.03 16.51
CA TYR A 85 -6.77 -9.37 17.05
C TYR A 85 -7.66 -8.79 15.95
N PHE A 86 -7.04 -8.21 14.91
CA PHE A 86 -7.78 -7.57 13.86
C PHE A 86 -6.98 -7.57 12.55
N VAL A 87 -7.70 -7.64 11.42
CA VAL A 87 -7.15 -7.53 10.06
C VAL A 87 -8.02 -6.59 9.27
N GLU A 88 -7.41 -5.60 8.66
CA GLU A 88 -8.08 -4.67 7.76
C GLU A 88 -7.40 -4.67 6.39
N ASN A 89 -8.17 -4.93 5.34
CA ASN A 89 -7.67 -4.79 3.98
C ASN A 89 -7.43 -3.31 3.67
N ILE A 90 -6.26 -2.99 3.17
CA ILE A 90 -5.99 -1.66 2.61
C ILE A 90 -6.04 -1.73 1.09
N TYR A 91 -6.35 -0.60 0.46
CA TYR A 91 -6.35 -0.52 -0.98
C TYR A 91 -5.01 -1.01 -1.54
N THR A 92 -5.06 -1.95 -2.47
CA THR A 92 -3.89 -2.54 -3.12
C THR A 92 -4.08 -2.41 -4.62
N GLY A 93 -3.40 -1.45 -5.22
CA GLY A 93 -3.42 -1.17 -6.64
C GLY A 93 -2.21 -1.76 -7.37
N THR A 94 -2.19 -1.55 -8.67
CA THR A 94 -1.05 -1.88 -9.55
C THR A 94 -0.36 -0.62 -10.02
N SER A 95 0.84 -0.77 -10.57
CA SER A 95 1.52 0.27 -11.33
C SER A 95 1.61 -0.12 -12.81
N GLU A 96 1.65 0.87 -13.69
CA GLU A 96 1.79 0.67 -15.13
C GLU A 96 2.62 1.78 -15.79
N ILE A 97 3.20 1.47 -16.95
CA ILE A 97 3.80 2.46 -17.83
C ILE A 97 2.73 2.87 -18.84
N VAL A 98 2.46 4.17 -18.94
CA VAL A 98 1.42 4.71 -19.82
C VAL A 98 2.07 5.50 -20.96
N THR A 99 1.82 5.05 -22.18
CA THR A 99 2.31 5.66 -23.42
C THR A 99 1.19 6.23 -24.29
N ASP A 100 -0.07 6.03 -23.89
CA ASP A 100 -1.27 6.43 -24.62
C ASP A 100 -2.07 7.46 -23.83
N ALA A 101 -2.35 8.60 -24.47
CA ALA A 101 -3.11 9.69 -23.88
C ALA A 101 -4.55 9.28 -23.50
N ALA A 102 -5.20 8.40 -24.25
CA ALA A 102 -6.53 7.91 -23.92
C ALA A 102 -6.52 7.09 -22.62
N ARG A 103 -5.49 6.27 -22.44
CA ARG A 103 -5.30 5.54 -21.18
C ARG A 103 -5.07 6.47 -20.00
N LEU A 104 -4.33 7.56 -20.20
CA LEU A 104 -4.09 8.55 -19.18
C LEU A 104 -5.39 9.25 -18.73
N GLU A 105 -6.30 9.54 -19.67
CA GLU A 105 -7.62 10.09 -19.36
C GLU A 105 -8.49 9.10 -18.56
N GLU A 106 -8.52 7.82 -18.93
CA GLU A 106 -9.28 6.78 -18.24
C GLU A 106 -8.86 6.64 -16.77
N LEU A 107 -7.57 6.78 -16.48
CA LEU A 107 -7.04 6.71 -15.13
C LEU A 107 -7.46 7.89 -14.24
N GLY A 108 -7.96 8.96 -14.86
CA GLY A 108 -8.44 10.15 -14.18
C GLY A 108 -7.32 11.05 -13.67
N SER A 109 -7.72 12.20 -13.13
CA SER A 109 -6.81 13.21 -12.58
C SER A 109 -7.41 13.93 -11.37
N ALA A 110 -8.30 13.28 -10.64
CA ALA A 110 -8.93 13.88 -9.47
C ALA A 110 -7.88 14.20 -8.39
N LYS A 111 -8.10 15.32 -7.72
CA LYS A 111 -7.15 15.81 -6.72
C LYS A 111 -7.02 14.83 -5.56
N THR A 112 -5.79 14.59 -5.17
CA THR A 112 -5.44 13.73 -4.03
C THR A 112 -4.36 14.42 -3.22
N GLY A 113 -4.60 14.56 -1.92
CA GLY A 113 -3.60 14.99 -0.97
C GLY A 113 -2.81 13.79 -0.44
N PHE A 114 -1.65 14.07 0.14
CA PHE A 114 -0.83 13.07 0.82
C PHE A 114 -0.55 13.51 2.24
N GLN A 115 -0.58 12.55 3.15
CA GLN A 115 -0.09 12.81 4.49
C GLN A 115 1.43 12.82 4.48
N SER A 116 2.03 13.87 5.02
CA SER A 116 3.48 14.02 5.10
C SER A 116 4.13 12.83 5.82
N ASN A 117 5.31 12.41 5.35
CA ASN A 117 6.13 11.34 5.94
C ASN A 117 5.50 9.94 5.94
N THR A 118 4.54 9.69 5.07
CA THR A 118 3.88 8.38 4.98
C THR A 118 4.33 7.54 3.78
N PHE A 119 5.22 8.06 2.95
CA PHE A 119 5.76 7.31 1.82
C PHE A 119 6.80 6.30 2.30
N ASN A 120 6.55 5.05 1.97
CA ASN A 120 7.49 3.95 2.19
C ASN A 120 7.66 3.15 0.91
N LEU A 121 8.88 3.13 0.38
CA LEU A 121 9.26 2.37 -0.81
C LEU A 121 10.09 1.17 -0.39
N THR A 122 9.67 0.00 -0.83
CA THR A 122 10.37 -1.26 -0.66
C THR A 122 10.67 -1.86 -2.04
N LYS A 123 11.20 -3.07 -2.08
CA LYS A 123 11.47 -3.76 -3.35
C LYS A 123 10.19 -4.03 -4.16
N GLU A 124 9.06 -4.27 -3.50
CA GLU A 124 7.82 -4.70 -4.12
C GLU A 124 6.68 -3.68 -3.98
N TRP A 125 6.77 -2.76 -3.01
CA TRP A 125 5.65 -1.93 -2.60
C TRP A 125 6.03 -0.45 -2.46
N LEU A 126 5.17 0.40 -3.02
CA LEU A 126 5.07 1.79 -2.63
C LEU A 126 3.83 1.95 -1.75
N THR A 127 4.02 2.26 -0.48
CA THR A 127 2.94 2.45 0.50
C THR A 127 2.88 3.91 0.91
N PHE A 128 1.67 4.50 0.91
CA PHE A 128 1.44 5.90 1.31
C PHE A 128 0.01 6.08 1.80
N TYR A 129 -0.25 7.17 2.51
CA TYR A 129 -1.59 7.58 2.90
C TYR A 129 -2.08 8.69 1.97
N ALA A 130 -3.14 8.42 1.24
CA ALA A 130 -3.83 9.37 0.38
C ALA A 130 -5.03 10.00 1.12
N LEU A 131 -5.23 11.30 0.89
CA LEU A 131 -6.35 12.07 1.42
C LEU A 131 -7.17 12.59 0.25
N TYR A 132 -8.44 12.21 0.18
CA TYR A 132 -9.33 12.61 -0.89
C TYR A 132 -10.76 12.71 -0.40
N PRO A 133 -11.59 13.59 -0.98
CA PRO A 133 -13.01 13.64 -0.69
C PRO A 133 -13.68 12.36 -1.17
N VAL A 134 -14.57 11.81 -0.37
CA VAL A 134 -15.25 10.54 -0.68
C VAL A 134 -16.65 10.49 -0.07
N SER A 135 -17.64 10.03 -0.86
CA SER A 135 -18.94 9.59 -0.38
C SER A 135 -19.14 8.07 -0.57
N ASP A 136 -18.50 7.50 -1.59
CA ASP A 136 -18.54 6.07 -1.89
C ASP A 136 -17.14 5.56 -2.25
N ASN A 137 -16.45 5.02 -1.25
CA ASN A 137 -15.08 4.56 -1.39
C ASN A 137 -14.90 3.42 -2.40
N SER A 138 -15.96 2.66 -2.68
CA SER A 138 -15.90 1.54 -3.62
C SER A 138 -15.70 1.94 -5.08
N LYS A 139 -15.95 3.22 -5.42
CA LYS A 139 -15.81 3.75 -6.78
C LYS A 139 -14.41 4.27 -7.09
N HIS A 140 -13.68 4.66 -6.07
CA HIS A 140 -12.37 5.29 -6.26
C HIS A 140 -11.31 4.26 -6.64
N THR A 141 -10.54 4.58 -7.67
CA THR A 141 -9.37 3.78 -8.07
C THR A 141 -8.11 4.66 -8.13
N PHE A 142 -7.00 4.07 -7.72
CA PHE A 142 -5.70 4.73 -7.71
C PHE A 142 -4.70 3.86 -8.48
N THR A 143 -3.93 4.51 -9.36
CA THR A 143 -2.90 3.85 -10.14
C THR A 143 -1.62 4.69 -10.08
N VAL A 144 -0.52 4.06 -9.73
CA VAL A 144 0.81 4.68 -9.84
C VAL A 144 1.33 4.40 -11.23
N ILE A 145 1.74 5.43 -11.94
CA ILE A 145 2.21 5.29 -13.32
C ILE A 145 3.60 5.88 -13.53
N VAL A 146 4.29 5.36 -14.53
CA VAL A 146 5.34 6.06 -15.27
C VAL A 146 4.68 6.64 -16.51
N ASN A 147 4.65 7.96 -16.63
CA ASN A 147 4.01 8.63 -17.74
C ASN A 147 5.03 8.86 -18.87
N GLU A 148 4.88 8.15 -19.96
CA GLU A 148 5.71 8.25 -21.17
C GLU A 148 4.89 8.73 -22.38
N VAL A 149 3.73 9.35 -22.16
CA VAL A 149 2.91 9.94 -23.23
C VAL A 149 3.69 11.08 -23.86
N LYS A 150 3.92 10.98 -25.17
CA LYS A 150 4.60 12.03 -25.93
C LYS A 150 3.57 13.09 -26.35
N ASP A 151 3.82 14.33 -25.98
CA ASP A 151 3.05 15.46 -26.49
C ASP A 151 3.29 15.62 -28.00
N GLU A 152 2.31 15.28 -28.83
CA GLU A 152 2.39 15.45 -30.30
C GLU A 152 2.45 16.92 -30.74
N GLY A 153 2.51 17.86 -29.79
CA GLY A 153 2.38 19.31 -30.00
C GLY A 153 3.66 20.13 -30.05
N GLU A 154 4.79 19.63 -29.59
CA GLU A 154 6.06 20.39 -29.66
C GLU A 154 6.84 20.15 -30.97
N LYS A 155 6.30 20.62 -32.07
CA LYS A 155 7.14 21.11 -33.18
C LYS A 155 7.63 22.52 -32.82
N GLY A 156 8.45 22.60 -31.79
CA GLY A 156 9.13 23.83 -31.41
C GLY A 156 10.37 24.03 -32.24
N ASP A 157 10.25 24.88 -33.24
CA ASP A 157 11.38 25.62 -33.81
C ASP A 157 11.96 26.53 -32.72
N GLY A 158 13.17 26.31 -32.32
CA GLY A 158 13.89 27.23 -31.43
C GLY A 158 14.82 26.55 -30.46
N GLY A 159 16.09 26.53 -30.79
CA GLY A 159 17.19 26.02 -29.97
C GLY A 159 17.10 26.42 -28.49
N ALA A 160 16.70 25.49 -27.69
CA ALA A 160 16.97 25.52 -26.27
C ALA A 160 18.28 24.76 -26.03
N GLU A 161 19.26 25.48 -25.53
CA GLU A 161 20.49 24.93 -25.01
C GLU A 161 20.11 23.79 -24.05
N GLN A 162 20.47 22.57 -24.44
CA GLN A 162 20.46 21.44 -23.52
C GLN A 162 21.43 21.81 -22.40
N SER A 163 20.88 22.28 -21.27
CA SER A 163 21.64 22.25 -20.04
C SER A 163 21.97 20.77 -19.80
N GLU A 164 23.24 20.43 -19.80
CA GLU A 164 23.74 19.16 -19.25
C GLU A 164 23.39 19.14 -17.75
N ALA A 165 22.08 18.94 -17.44
CA ALA A 165 21.68 18.51 -16.13
C ALA A 165 22.24 17.09 -15.97
N ALA A 166 23.09 16.89 -14.99
CA ALA A 166 23.61 15.58 -14.64
C ALA A 166 22.46 14.58 -14.70
N GLU A 167 22.61 13.50 -15.50
CA GLU A 167 21.68 12.38 -15.54
C GLU A 167 21.59 11.80 -14.12
N THR A 168 20.67 12.34 -13.34
CA THR A 168 20.27 11.68 -12.11
C THR A 168 19.29 10.61 -12.51
N ASP A 169 19.70 9.36 -12.43
CA ASP A 169 18.86 8.16 -12.62
C ASP A 169 17.74 8.14 -11.58
N TYR A 170 16.70 8.95 -11.78
CA TYR A 170 15.49 8.87 -10.97
C TYR A 170 14.29 8.55 -11.86
N LEU A 171 13.42 7.68 -11.36
CA LEU A 171 12.16 7.35 -11.99
C LEU A 171 11.08 8.30 -11.46
N GLN A 172 10.47 9.07 -12.35
CA GLN A 172 9.34 9.92 -11.99
C GLN A 172 8.06 9.09 -11.95
N LEU A 173 7.43 9.04 -10.78
CA LEU A 173 6.16 8.37 -10.57
C LEU A 173 5.04 9.41 -10.45
N GLU A 174 3.91 9.12 -11.06
CA GLU A 174 2.69 9.91 -10.98
C GLU A 174 1.56 9.08 -10.38
N LEU A 175 0.80 9.63 -9.43
CA LEU A 175 -0.42 9.02 -8.93
C LEU A 175 -1.61 9.53 -9.72
N ARG A 176 -2.36 8.61 -10.31
CA ARG A 176 -3.64 8.86 -10.95
C ARG A 176 -4.78 8.43 -10.03
N HIS A 177 -5.84 9.24 -10.02
CA HIS A 177 -7.02 9.00 -9.20
C HIS A 177 -8.27 9.19 -10.04
N ASN A 178 -9.04 8.10 -10.20
CA ASN A 178 -10.37 8.13 -10.83
C ASN A 178 -11.43 7.95 -9.74
N PRO A 179 -12.31 8.95 -9.53
CA PRO A 179 -13.37 8.88 -8.52
C PRO A 179 -14.57 8.03 -8.94
N GLY A 180 -14.58 7.43 -10.15
CA GLY A 180 -15.64 6.55 -10.62
C GLY A 180 -17.04 7.18 -10.66
N GLY A 181 -17.12 8.51 -10.80
CA GLY A 181 -18.38 9.27 -10.77
C GLY A 181 -18.85 9.66 -9.37
N ASP A 182 -18.06 9.46 -8.32
CA ASP A 182 -18.27 10.09 -7.02
C ASP A 182 -17.92 11.58 -7.12
N THR A 183 -18.92 12.46 -7.04
CA THR A 183 -18.77 13.91 -7.21
C THR A 183 -18.84 14.69 -5.89
N GLN A 184 -18.94 14.01 -4.78
CA GLN A 184 -19.01 14.67 -3.48
C GLN A 184 -17.65 15.19 -3.02
N GLY A 185 -17.57 16.49 -2.81
CA GLY A 185 -16.39 17.13 -2.24
C GLY A 185 -15.34 17.63 -3.24
N TYR A 186 -15.63 17.63 -4.53
CA TYR A 186 -14.79 18.23 -5.59
C TYR A 186 -15.26 19.62 -6.01
#